data_bbf37f3ce1cd4ef96fc11ac724d9cf73
#
_entry.id   bbf37f3ce1cd4ef96fc11ac724d9cf73
#
_cell.length_a   1.000
_cell.length_b   1.000
_cell.length_c   1.000
_cell.angle_alpha   90.00
_cell.angle_beta   90.00
_cell.angle_gamma   90.00
#
_symmetry.space_group_name_H-M   'P 1'
#
loop_
_entity.id
_entity.type
_entity.pdbx_description
1 polymer ?
#
loop_
_entity_poly.entity_id
_entity_poly.type
_entity_poly.pdbx_seq_one_letter_code
_entity_poly.pdbx_strand_id
1 'polypeptide(L)'
;MNKVYCSIEERYVNPLFEVFDGGDFILSSYRDIEEKLTQVQIYFPEAERTDEAKKCLGAALEIVGVSAPIEVAQIPDEDWKLAYRRHFKTERIGRRIVVHPPWEPMPTDGVVITLDPGMAFGTGKHETTRACLEFIDELSDERGSFLDMGCGSGILSIAAAKLGFSPVCGFDVDQEAVNASVENAAGNGVAVEYFKYGLGAKIRRELPKADLVAANILGPLLIRFAAEIVPCVRKRLIISGILTELYPEVLKAYEAQGLKEVARKTFGEWTTGLLVRV
;
A
#
# COMPACT_ATOMS: atom_id res chain seq x y z
N MET A 1 2.85 7.59 23.45
CA MET A 1 3.88 7.41 22.42
C MET A 1 4.96 8.46 22.56
N ASN A 2 6.24 8.09 22.52
CA ASN A 2 7.37 9.02 22.57
C ASN A 2 7.94 9.20 21.17
N LYS A 3 8.51 10.38 20.90
CA LYS A 3 9.12 10.73 19.63
C LYS A 3 10.47 11.40 19.85
N VAL A 4 11.47 10.95 19.11
CA VAL A 4 12.77 11.63 18.94
C VAL A 4 12.85 12.08 17.48
N TYR A 5 13.19 13.35 17.23
CA TYR A 5 13.17 13.90 15.87
C TYR A 5 14.20 15.02 15.68
N CYS A 6 14.53 15.28 14.43
CA CYS A 6 15.30 16.46 14.01
C CYS A 6 14.86 16.90 12.61
N SER A 7 15.25 18.10 12.20
CA SER A 7 14.96 18.62 10.86
C SER A 7 16.27 18.74 10.05
N ILE A 8 16.30 18.15 8.86
CA ILE A 8 17.47 18.11 7.97
C ILE A 8 17.08 18.53 6.54
N GLU A 9 18.07 18.90 5.73
CA GLU A 9 17.82 19.13 4.31
C GLU A 9 17.43 17.84 3.58
N GLU A 10 16.53 17.94 2.60
CA GLU A 10 15.98 16.83 1.82
C GLU A 10 17.04 15.88 1.25
N ARG A 11 18.15 16.44 0.76
CA ARG A 11 19.26 15.67 0.17
C ARG A 11 19.89 14.63 1.11
N TYR A 12 19.72 14.79 2.43
CA TYR A 12 20.27 13.87 3.43
C TYR A 12 19.27 12.82 3.92
N VAL A 13 18.01 12.93 3.53
CA VAL A 13 16.94 12.01 3.98
C VAL A 13 17.20 10.58 3.50
N ASN A 14 17.36 10.38 2.19
CA ASN A 14 17.64 9.05 1.64
C ASN A 14 18.95 8.46 2.15
N PRO A 15 20.10 9.18 2.15
CA PRO A 15 21.33 8.69 2.78
C PRO A 15 21.15 8.31 4.25
N LEU A 16 20.35 9.06 5.01
CA LEU A 16 20.08 8.74 6.41
C LEU A 16 19.29 7.43 6.55
N PHE A 17 18.29 7.20 5.69
CA PHE A 17 17.56 5.93 5.67
C PHE A 17 18.46 4.74 5.32
N GLU A 18 19.41 4.92 4.39
CA GLU A 18 20.36 3.86 3.99
C GLU A 18 21.34 3.45 5.11
N VAL A 19 21.72 4.40 5.95
CA VAL A 19 22.68 4.12 7.04
C VAL A 19 22.00 3.89 8.38
N PHE A 20 20.70 4.16 8.51
CA PHE A 20 19.96 3.98 9.75
C PHE A 20 19.67 2.50 9.98
N ASP A 21 20.51 1.87 10.78
CA ASP A 21 20.25 0.54 11.32
C ASP A 21 19.62 0.70 12.70
N GLY A 22 18.33 0.95 12.71
CA GLY A 22 17.57 1.25 13.92
C GLY A 22 17.34 0.06 14.85
N GLY A 23 17.67 -1.14 14.43
CA GLY A 23 17.32 -2.34 15.18
C GLY A 23 15.81 -2.37 15.47
N ASP A 24 15.41 -2.14 16.75
CA ASP A 24 14.01 -2.10 17.18
C ASP A 24 13.32 -0.75 16.88
N PHE A 25 14.02 0.22 16.30
CA PHE A 25 13.46 1.53 15.95
C PHE A 25 13.21 1.66 14.45
N ILE A 26 12.10 2.29 14.08
CA ILE A 26 11.76 2.60 12.71
C ILE A 26 11.93 4.11 12.50
N LEU A 27 12.79 4.48 11.52
CA LEU A 27 12.92 5.86 11.07
C LEU A 27 11.78 6.19 10.11
N SER A 28 11.19 7.36 10.27
CA SER A 28 10.23 7.93 9.34
C SER A 28 10.58 9.37 9.02
N SER A 29 10.11 9.88 7.89
CA SER A 29 10.28 11.28 7.51
C SER A 29 8.94 11.92 7.20
N TYR A 30 8.84 13.22 7.48
CA TYR A 30 7.69 14.05 7.17
C TYR A 30 8.16 15.44 6.71
N ARG A 31 7.59 15.94 5.63
CA ARG A 31 7.82 17.29 5.15
C ARG A 31 6.50 18.00 4.91
N ASP A 32 6.34 19.17 5.48
CA ASP A 32 5.27 20.06 5.08
C ASP A 32 5.66 20.77 3.77
N ILE A 33 4.69 20.98 2.88
CA ILE A 33 4.91 21.58 1.54
C ILE A 33 5.51 23.01 1.66
N GLU A 34 5.27 23.69 2.79
CA GLU A 34 5.76 25.03 3.05
C GLU A 34 7.14 25.08 3.74
N GLU A 35 7.66 23.94 4.23
CA GLU A 35 8.92 23.87 4.96
C GLU A 35 10.11 23.52 4.05
N LYS A 36 11.27 24.18 4.32
CA LYS A 36 12.53 23.92 3.59
C LYS A 36 13.27 22.68 4.08
N LEU A 37 12.97 22.23 5.28
CA LEU A 37 13.62 21.09 5.94
C LEU A 37 12.62 19.93 6.08
N THR A 38 13.15 18.73 5.98
CA THR A 38 12.38 17.51 6.22
C THR A 38 12.61 17.06 7.67
N GLN A 39 11.54 16.83 8.41
CA GLN A 39 11.61 16.27 9.75
C GLN A 39 11.81 14.76 9.64
N VAL A 40 12.89 14.25 10.22
CA VAL A 40 13.12 12.80 10.41
C VAL A 40 12.88 12.44 11.87
N GLN A 41 12.27 11.28 12.11
CA GLN A 41 11.73 10.95 13.42
C GLN A 41 11.68 9.46 13.70
N ILE A 42 11.78 9.11 14.98
CA ILE A 42 11.64 7.77 15.53
C ILE A 42 10.51 7.80 16.54
N TYR A 43 9.60 6.83 16.47
CA TYR A 43 8.54 6.63 17.45
C TYR A 43 8.79 5.36 18.28
N PHE A 44 8.48 5.41 19.57
CA PHE A 44 8.62 4.26 20.48
C PHE A 44 7.66 4.41 21.68
N PRO A 45 7.15 3.29 22.23
CA PRO A 45 6.18 3.33 23.34
C PRO A 45 6.82 3.62 24.68
N GLU A 46 7.98 3.03 25.02
CA GLU A 46 8.60 3.08 26.32
C GLU A 46 9.46 4.35 26.50
N ALA A 47 9.12 5.19 27.49
CA ALA A 47 9.83 6.44 27.74
C ALA A 47 11.32 6.22 28.14
N GLU A 48 11.63 5.07 28.74
CA GLU A 48 12.98 4.68 29.17
C GLU A 48 13.94 4.52 27.98
N ARG A 49 13.42 4.28 26.78
CA ARG A 49 14.23 4.12 25.55
C ARG A 49 14.59 5.44 24.86
N THR A 50 14.23 6.59 25.42
CA THR A 50 14.47 7.90 24.83
C THR A 50 15.97 8.16 24.56
N ASP A 51 16.84 7.83 25.53
CA ASP A 51 18.28 8.05 25.35
C ASP A 51 18.90 7.08 24.33
N GLU A 52 18.37 5.87 24.20
CA GLU A 52 18.76 4.91 23.17
C GLU A 52 18.36 5.40 21.77
N ALA A 53 17.11 5.88 21.60
CA ALA A 53 16.62 6.44 20.35
C ALA A 53 17.42 7.69 19.92
N LYS A 54 17.75 8.58 20.87
CA LYS A 54 18.61 9.74 20.61
C LYS A 54 20.01 9.34 20.12
N LYS A 55 20.64 8.37 20.77
CA LYS A 55 21.96 7.86 20.38
C LYS A 55 21.92 7.24 18.99
N CYS A 56 20.87 6.46 18.70
CA CYS A 56 20.70 5.81 17.41
C CYS A 56 20.56 6.85 16.27
N LEU A 57 19.67 7.84 16.44
CA LEU A 57 19.51 8.90 15.45
C LEU A 57 20.79 9.76 15.33
N GLY A 58 21.45 10.10 16.45
CA GLY A 58 22.69 10.87 16.46
C GLY A 58 23.82 10.19 15.70
N ALA A 59 24.04 8.89 15.95
CA ALA A 59 25.06 8.10 15.24
C ALA A 59 24.79 8.05 13.73
N ALA A 60 23.54 7.88 13.30
CA ALA A 60 23.19 7.89 11.90
C ALA A 60 23.42 9.26 11.25
N LEU A 61 23.10 10.37 11.95
CA LEU A 61 23.37 11.73 11.47
C LEU A 61 24.87 12.00 11.33
N GLU A 62 25.70 11.53 12.26
CA GLU A 62 27.16 11.65 12.18
C GLU A 62 27.73 10.92 10.95
N ILE A 63 27.23 9.73 10.64
CA ILE A 63 27.66 8.94 9.46
C ILE A 63 27.37 9.70 8.15
N VAL A 64 26.20 10.34 8.05
CA VAL A 64 25.84 11.12 6.85
C VAL A 64 26.43 12.54 6.86
N GLY A 65 27.20 12.93 7.89
CA GLY A 65 27.87 14.21 7.99
C GLY A 65 26.94 15.39 8.29
N VAL A 66 25.81 15.13 8.97
CA VAL A 66 24.82 16.15 9.33
C VAL A 66 24.82 16.40 10.83
N SER A 67 24.84 17.68 11.21
CA SER A 67 24.63 18.12 12.59
C SER A 67 23.30 18.81 12.70
N ALA A 68 22.36 18.23 13.44
CA ALA A 68 21.04 18.81 13.69
C ALA A 68 20.66 18.63 15.17
N PRO A 69 19.96 19.56 15.80
CA PRO A 69 19.47 19.40 17.16
C PRO A 69 18.44 18.27 17.21
N ILE A 70 18.65 17.32 18.10
CA ILE A 70 17.73 16.20 18.32
C ILE A 70 16.78 16.61 19.45
N GLU A 71 15.51 16.67 19.14
CA GLU A 71 14.43 17.02 20.04
C GLU A 71 13.66 15.78 20.49
N VAL A 72 12.97 15.89 21.63
CA VAL A 72 12.08 14.87 22.17
C VAL A 72 10.70 15.45 22.36
N ALA A 73 9.70 14.71 21.96
CA ALA A 73 8.33 15.04 22.26
C ALA A 73 7.58 13.81 22.80
N GLN A 74 6.72 14.04 23.75
CA GLN A 74 5.68 13.09 24.12
C GLN A 74 4.42 13.42 23.33
N ILE A 75 3.92 12.42 22.63
CA ILE A 75 2.65 12.53 21.91
C ILE A 75 1.61 11.81 22.77
N PRO A 76 0.60 12.49 23.29
CA PRO A 76 -0.52 11.84 23.98
C PRO A 76 -1.12 10.76 23.07
N ASP A 77 -1.40 9.57 23.63
CA ASP A 77 -1.91 8.44 22.83
C ASP A 77 -3.24 8.75 22.12
N GLU A 78 -4.00 9.71 22.63
CA GLU A 78 -5.24 10.19 21.98
C GLU A 78 -4.97 11.12 20.80
N ASP A 79 -3.92 11.93 20.83
CA ASP A 79 -3.68 12.96 19.81
C ASP A 79 -3.15 12.40 18.47
N TRP A 80 -2.31 11.36 18.48
CA TRP A 80 -1.86 10.79 17.22
C TRP A 80 -2.96 9.97 16.54
N LYS A 81 -3.79 9.22 17.31
CA LYS A 81 -4.97 8.53 16.79
C LYS A 81 -6.00 9.51 16.23
N LEU A 82 -6.10 10.72 16.80
CA LEU A 82 -6.97 11.77 16.32
C LEU A 82 -6.33 12.57 15.17
N ALA A 83 -5.02 12.78 15.20
CA ALA A 83 -4.30 13.54 14.16
C ALA A 83 -4.39 12.86 12.79
N TYR A 84 -4.13 11.55 12.71
CA TYR A 84 -4.25 10.85 11.43
C TYR A 84 -5.68 10.82 10.90
N ARG A 85 -6.70 10.76 11.79
CA ARG A 85 -8.11 10.80 11.41
C ARG A 85 -8.50 12.07 10.68
N ARG A 86 -7.87 13.22 11.00
CA ARG A 86 -8.13 14.50 10.32
C ARG A 86 -7.71 14.46 8.84
N HIS A 87 -6.74 13.64 8.50
CA HIS A 87 -6.22 13.51 7.13
C HIS A 87 -6.98 12.46 6.30
N PHE A 88 -7.82 11.62 6.92
CA PHE A 88 -8.62 10.64 6.21
C PHE A 88 -10.07 11.09 6.15
N LYS A 89 -10.49 11.45 4.95
CA LYS A 89 -11.85 11.88 4.61
C LYS A 89 -12.46 10.87 3.66
N THR A 90 -13.79 10.84 3.65
CA THR A 90 -14.55 10.10 2.64
C THR A 90 -14.17 10.59 1.26
N GLU A 91 -13.76 9.68 0.38
CA GLU A 91 -13.32 9.99 -0.97
C GLU A 91 -14.04 9.12 -2.00
N ARG A 92 -14.49 9.75 -3.09
CA ARG A 92 -15.03 9.03 -4.24
C ARG A 92 -13.91 8.68 -5.23
N ILE A 93 -13.87 7.42 -5.64
CA ILE A 93 -12.89 6.89 -6.58
C ILE A 93 -13.65 6.27 -7.76
N GLY A 94 -13.31 6.69 -8.98
CA GLY A 94 -14.04 6.27 -10.16
C GLY A 94 -15.48 6.78 -10.16
N ARG A 95 -16.41 5.97 -10.66
CA ARG A 95 -17.83 6.34 -10.81
C ARG A 95 -18.68 5.94 -9.61
N ARG A 96 -18.38 4.82 -8.96
CA ARG A 96 -19.26 4.18 -7.97
C ARG A 96 -18.60 3.96 -6.62
N ILE A 97 -17.30 3.79 -6.53
CA ILE A 97 -16.61 3.45 -5.29
C ILE A 97 -16.51 4.69 -4.39
N VAL A 98 -16.81 4.50 -3.11
CA VAL A 98 -16.62 5.48 -2.06
C VAL A 98 -15.82 4.84 -0.93
N VAL A 99 -14.60 5.29 -0.70
CA VAL A 99 -13.78 4.88 0.43
C VAL A 99 -14.10 5.79 1.61
N HIS A 100 -14.48 5.20 2.72
CA HIS A 100 -15.08 5.87 3.87
C HIS A 100 -14.41 5.43 5.17
N PRO A 101 -13.86 6.34 5.97
CA PRO A 101 -13.35 6.01 7.28
C PRO A 101 -14.50 5.89 8.30
N PRO A 102 -14.43 4.99 9.31
CA PRO A 102 -15.54 4.68 10.20
C PRO A 102 -15.99 5.83 11.12
N TRP A 103 -15.20 6.90 11.22
CA TRP A 103 -15.52 8.08 12.05
C TRP A 103 -16.20 9.22 11.30
N GLU A 104 -16.43 9.10 10.00
CA GLU A 104 -17.20 10.07 9.22
C GLU A 104 -18.66 9.61 9.07
N PRO A 105 -19.59 10.53 8.74
CA PRO A 105 -20.98 10.15 8.44
C PRO A 105 -21.05 9.20 7.25
N MET A 106 -21.87 8.14 7.38
CA MET A 106 -22.01 7.13 6.32
C MET A 106 -22.52 7.78 5.03
N PRO A 107 -21.83 7.56 3.88
CA PRO A 107 -22.30 8.02 2.59
C PRO A 107 -23.65 7.39 2.21
N THR A 108 -24.51 8.16 1.56
CA THR A 108 -25.87 7.73 1.17
C THR A 108 -25.92 7.14 -0.22
N ASP A 109 -24.84 7.24 -1.00
CA ASP A 109 -24.76 6.78 -2.38
C ASP A 109 -23.39 6.13 -2.69
N GLY A 110 -23.37 5.31 -3.73
CA GLY A 110 -22.18 4.60 -4.20
C GLY A 110 -21.94 3.25 -3.54
N VAL A 111 -20.87 2.61 -3.94
CA VAL A 111 -20.35 1.35 -3.38
C VAL A 111 -19.39 1.71 -2.26
N VAL A 112 -19.93 1.80 -1.04
CA VAL A 112 -19.18 2.26 0.13
C VAL A 112 -18.28 1.14 0.64
N ILE A 113 -16.99 1.45 0.80
CA ILE A 113 -15.96 0.61 1.42
C ILE A 113 -15.55 1.31 2.71
N THR A 114 -15.92 0.74 3.84
CA THR A 114 -15.52 1.26 5.16
C THR A 114 -14.17 0.66 5.54
N LEU A 115 -13.16 1.51 5.70
CA LEU A 115 -11.82 1.11 6.13
C LEU A 115 -11.29 2.07 7.18
N ASP A 116 -10.79 1.50 8.28
CA ASP A 116 -9.89 2.23 9.16
C ASP A 116 -8.49 2.19 8.50
N PRO A 117 -7.94 3.34 8.08
CA PRO A 117 -6.63 3.38 7.44
C PRO A 117 -5.48 2.92 8.35
N GLY A 118 -5.70 2.66 9.62
CA GLY A 118 -4.80 2.01 10.57
C GLY A 118 -3.31 1.98 10.20
N MET A 119 -2.61 0.95 10.63
CA MET A 119 -1.18 0.75 10.28
C MET A 119 -0.97 -0.13 9.04
N ALA A 120 -2.05 -0.64 8.39
CA ALA A 120 -1.93 -1.50 7.21
C ALA A 120 -1.76 -0.66 5.93
N PHE A 121 -0.84 -1.10 5.06
CA PHE A 121 -0.67 -0.52 3.72
C PHE A 121 -1.95 -0.72 2.88
N GLY A 122 -2.28 0.25 2.00
CA GLY A 122 -3.46 0.15 1.14
C GLY A 122 -4.68 0.91 1.67
N THR A 123 -4.48 2.12 2.19
CA THR A 123 -5.54 2.98 2.76
C THR A 123 -6.50 3.60 1.72
N GLY A 124 -6.30 3.32 0.43
CA GLY A 124 -7.06 3.91 -0.67
C GLY A 124 -6.57 5.28 -1.13
N LYS A 125 -5.77 6.00 -0.34
CA LYS A 125 -5.24 7.33 -0.71
C LYS A 125 -4.02 7.30 -1.62
N HIS A 126 -3.27 6.20 -1.61
CA HIS A 126 -2.10 6.10 -2.48
C HIS A 126 -2.55 6.02 -3.94
N GLU A 127 -1.87 6.73 -4.81
CA GLU A 127 -2.16 6.85 -6.24
C GLU A 127 -2.30 5.49 -6.93
N THR A 128 -1.49 4.53 -6.54
CA THR A 128 -1.52 3.15 -7.08
C THR A 128 -2.80 2.41 -6.70
N THR A 129 -3.27 2.55 -5.46
CA THR A 129 -4.51 1.95 -4.98
C THR A 129 -5.71 2.59 -5.66
N ARG A 130 -5.71 3.93 -5.80
CA ARG A 130 -6.73 4.67 -6.52
C ARG A 130 -6.86 4.21 -7.97
N ALA A 131 -5.73 4.10 -8.69
CA ALA A 131 -5.73 3.63 -10.08
C ALA A 131 -6.29 2.21 -10.22
N CYS A 132 -5.94 1.29 -9.31
CA CYS A 132 -6.49 -0.07 -9.28
C CYS A 132 -8.01 -0.05 -9.07
N LEU A 133 -8.50 0.71 -8.08
CA LEU A 133 -9.93 0.84 -7.78
C LEU A 133 -10.70 1.40 -8.98
N GLU A 134 -10.16 2.40 -9.68
CA GLU A 134 -10.77 2.95 -10.89
C GLU A 134 -10.89 1.89 -12.00
N PHE A 135 -9.84 1.06 -12.22
CA PHE A 135 -9.93 -0.04 -13.19
C PHE A 135 -10.93 -1.11 -12.78
N ILE A 136 -10.99 -1.48 -11.49
CA ILE A 136 -11.98 -2.44 -10.98
C ILE A 136 -13.40 -1.91 -11.18
N ASP A 137 -13.63 -0.61 -10.94
CA ASP A 137 -14.92 0.05 -11.18
C ASP A 137 -15.30 0.05 -12.68
N GLU A 138 -14.37 0.39 -13.57
CA GLU A 138 -14.57 0.39 -15.03
C GLU A 138 -14.91 -1.00 -15.57
N LEU A 139 -14.29 -2.06 -15.00
CA LEU A 139 -14.47 -3.45 -15.42
C LEU A 139 -15.63 -4.18 -14.73
N SER A 140 -16.36 -3.54 -13.84
CA SER A 140 -17.41 -4.16 -13.03
C SER A 140 -18.63 -4.63 -13.81
N ASP A 141 -18.80 -4.22 -15.05
CA ASP A 141 -19.85 -4.75 -15.95
C ASP A 141 -19.46 -6.12 -16.53
N GLU A 142 -18.17 -6.47 -16.51
CA GLU A 142 -17.62 -7.74 -16.97
C GLU A 142 -17.27 -8.67 -15.81
N ARG A 143 -18.21 -8.85 -14.90
CA ARG A 143 -18.06 -9.62 -13.67
C ARG A 143 -17.50 -11.03 -13.91
N GLY A 144 -16.66 -11.49 -13.00
CA GLY A 144 -16.05 -12.79 -13.01
C GLY A 144 -15.29 -13.02 -11.73
N SER A 145 -14.39 -13.98 -11.71
CA SER A 145 -13.52 -14.22 -10.56
C SER A 145 -12.44 -13.13 -10.42
N PHE A 146 -12.09 -12.80 -9.18
CA PHE A 146 -11.07 -11.81 -8.84
C PHE A 146 -10.00 -12.38 -7.92
N LEU A 147 -8.74 -12.07 -8.21
CA LEU A 147 -7.59 -12.44 -7.37
C LEU A 147 -6.76 -11.21 -7.03
N ASP A 148 -6.54 -10.99 -5.74
CA ASP A 148 -5.74 -9.89 -5.18
C ASP A 148 -4.38 -10.42 -4.69
N MET A 149 -3.30 -10.04 -5.37
CA MET A 149 -1.94 -10.46 -5.04
C MET A 149 -1.22 -9.37 -4.26
N GLY A 150 -0.87 -9.64 -2.99
CA GLY A 150 -0.41 -8.62 -2.05
C GLY A 150 -1.58 -7.77 -1.58
N CYS A 151 -2.57 -8.40 -0.95
CA CYS A 151 -3.86 -7.78 -0.67
C CYS A 151 -3.80 -6.65 0.38
N GLY A 152 -2.78 -6.62 1.24
CA GLY A 152 -2.62 -5.59 2.26
C GLY A 152 -3.86 -5.44 3.14
N SER A 153 -4.55 -4.30 3.08
CA SER A 153 -5.81 -4.04 3.79
C SER A 153 -7.02 -4.78 3.23
N GLY A 154 -6.90 -5.43 2.06
CA GLY A 154 -7.99 -6.08 1.34
C GLY A 154 -8.89 -5.13 0.53
N ILE A 155 -8.54 -3.85 0.42
CA ILE A 155 -9.41 -2.83 -0.21
C ILE A 155 -9.82 -3.19 -1.65
N LEU A 156 -8.89 -3.74 -2.46
CA LEU A 156 -9.18 -4.10 -3.86
C LEU A 156 -10.13 -5.31 -3.93
N SER A 157 -9.90 -6.32 -3.09
CA SER A 157 -10.76 -7.49 -2.96
C SER A 157 -12.17 -7.11 -2.49
N ILE A 158 -12.26 -6.22 -1.49
CA ILE A 158 -13.54 -5.72 -0.95
C ILE A 158 -14.29 -4.94 -2.04
N ALA A 159 -13.59 -4.06 -2.76
CA ALA A 159 -14.16 -3.31 -3.89
C ALA A 159 -14.72 -4.26 -4.95
N ALA A 160 -13.92 -5.24 -5.37
CA ALA A 160 -14.33 -6.23 -6.37
C ALA A 160 -15.57 -7.00 -5.90
N ALA A 161 -15.60 -7.50 -4.66
CA ALA A 161 -16.74 -8.23 -4.10
C ALA A 161 -18.01 -7.36 -4.05
N LYS A 162 -17.91 -6.11 -3.58
CA LYS A 162 -19.05 -5.16 -3.54
C LYS A 162 -19.55 -4.77 -4.94
N LEU A 163 -18.69 -4.79 -5.95
CA LEU A 163 -19.05 -4.57 -7.36
C LEU A 163 -19.59 -5.82 -8.05
N GLY A 164 -19.64 -6.97 -7.34
CA GLY A 164 -20.27 -8.21 -7.80
C GLY A 164 -19.35 -9.18 -8.51
N PHE A 165 -18.03 -9.03 -8.40
CA PHE A 165 -17.09 -10.09 -8.77
C PHE A 165 -17.26 -11.30 -7.83
N SER A 166 -17.18 -12.51 -8.37
CA SER A 166 -17.29 -13.77 -7.59
C SER A 166 -16.74 -14.94 -8.38
N PRO A 167 -16.00 -15.88 -7.77
CA PRO A 167 -15.43 -15.78 -6.42
C PRO A 167 -14.34 -14.74 -6.33
N VAL A 168 -14.11 -14.21 -5.11
CA VAL A 168 -13.03 -13.28 -4.81
C VAL A 168 -12.09 -13.91 -3.80
N CYS A 169 -10.80 -13.87 -4.09
CA CYS A 169 -9.77 -14.30 -3.15
C CYS A 169 -8.57 -13.34 -3.17
N GLY A 170 -7.79 -13.38 -2.11
CA GLY A 170 -6.57 -12.59 -1.99
C GLY A 170 -5.53 -13.28 -1.13
N PHE A 171 -4.27 -12.87 -1.29
CA PHE A 171 -3.20 -13.35 -0.44
C PHE A 171 -2.16 -12.26 -0.16
N ASP A 172 -1.45 -12.43 0.94
CA ASP A 172 -0.31 -11.60 1.29
C ASP A 172 0.80 -12.46 1.91
N VAL A 173 2.04 -11.98 1.83
CA VAL A 173 3.19 -12.61 2.49
C VAL A 173 3.16 -12.37 4.00
N ASP A 174 2.58 -11.25 4.41
CA ASP A 174 2.42 -10.87 5.80
C ASP A 174 1.11 -11.41 6.39
N GLN A 175 1.22 -12.13 7.51
CA GLN A 175 0.06 -12.66 8.23
C GLN A 175 -0.81 -11.55 8.81
N GLU A 176 -0.24 -10.43 9.23
CA GLU A 176 -1.00 -9.30 9.76
C GLU A 176 -1.84 -8.62 8.69
N ALA A 177 -1.32 -8.50 7.47
CA ALA A 177 -2.08 -8.04 6.32
C ALA A 177 -3.26 -8.97 5.99
N VAL A 178 -3.05 -10.29 6.05
CA VAL A 178 -4.14 -11.27 5.86
C VAL A 178 -5.20 -11.13 6.94
N ASN A 179 -4.81 -10.98 8.21
CA ASN A 179 -5.75 -10.80 9.31
C ASN A 179 -6.56 -9.50 9.13
N ALA A 180 -5.89 -8.39 8.81
CA ALA A 180 -6.54 -7.10 8.53
C ALA A 180 -7.53 -7.20 7.35
N SER A 181 -7.15 -7.90 6.26
CA SER A 181 -8.04 -8.13 5.12
C SER A 181 -9.31 -8.90 5.51
N VAL A 182 -9.18 -9.93 6.34
CA VAL A 182 -10.33 -10.72 6.84
C VAL A 182 -11.27 -9.85 7.68
N GLU A 183 -10.71 -9.07 8.61
CA GLU A 183 -11.48 -8.17 9.47
C GLU A 183 -12.20 -7.09 8.66
N ASN A 184 -11.49 -6.47 7.72
CA ASN A 184 -12.04 -5.44 6.83
C ASN A 184 -13.15 -6.00 5.93
N ALA A 185 -12.98 -7.19 5.36
CA ALA A 185 -14.01 -7.83 4.54
C ALA A 185 -15.27 -8.15 5.36
N ALA A 186 -15.10 -8.68 6.58
CA ALA A 186 -16.20 -8.93 7.50
C ALA A 186 -16.93 -7.63 7.87
N GLY A 187 -16.19 -6.56 8.21
CA GLY A 187 -16.75 -5.23 8.50
C GLY A 187 -17.50 -4.59 7.32
N ASN A 188 -17.16 -4.99 6.10
CA ASN A 188 -17.83 -4.56 4.87
C ASN A 188 -18.95 -5.49 4.40
N GLY A 189 -19.20 -6.60 5.10
CA GLY A 189 -20.26 -7.56 4.78
C GLY A 189 -20.04 -8.34 3.48
N VAL A 190 -18.78 -8.57 3.08
CA VAL A 190 -18.43 -9.30 1.87
C VAL A 190 -17.69 -10.60 2.18
N ALA A 191 -17.91 -11.61 1.34
CA ALA A 191 -17.19 -12.88 1.42
C ALA A 191 -15.98 -12.87 0.50
N VAL A 192 -14.79 -12.94 1.08
CA VAL A 192 -13.52 -13.05 0.37
C VAL A 192 -12.67 -14.13 1.04
N GLU A 193 -12.07 -14.99 0.25
CA GLU A 193 -11.12 -15.99 0.76
C GLU A 193 -9.72 -15.38 0.83
N TYR A 194 -9.15 -15.25 2.03
CA TYR A 194 -7.79 -14.80 2.22
C TYR A 194 -6.88 -15.89 2.74
N PHE A 195 -5.63 -15.90 2.31
CA PHE A 195 -4.63 -16.85 2.78
C PHE A 195 -3.22 -16.26 2.76
N LYS A 196 -2.36 -16.75 3.64
CA LYS A 196 -0.95 -16.38 3.64
C LYS A 196 -0.21 -17.08 2.52
N TYR A 197 0.42 -16.31 1.64
CA TYR A 197 1.30 -16.81 0.59
C TYR A 197 2.26 -15.71 0.10
N GLY A 198 3.52 -16.08 -0.17
CA GLY A 198 4.51 -15.20 -0.78
C GLY A 198 4.90 -15.72 -2.18
N LEU A 199 4.87 -14.87 -3.18
CA LEU A 199 5.41 -15.17 -4.50
C LEU A 199 6.89 -15.60 -4.38
N GLY A 200 7.28 -16.64 -5.10
CA GLY A 200 8.62 -17.24 -5.00
C GLY A 200 8.83 -18.14 -3.78
N ALA A 201 7.80 -18.52 -3.06
CA ALA A 201 7.89 -19.44 -1.94
C ALA A 201 8.48 -20.78 -2.36
N LYS A 202 9.34 -21.39 -1.49
CA LYS A 202 9.95 -22.71 -1.74
C LYS A 202 8.89 -23.81 -1.85
N ILE A 203 7.85 -23.76 -1.02
CA ILE A 203 6.70 -24.65 -1.08
C ILE A 203 5.65 -23.95 -1.94
N ARG A 204 5.51 -24.40 -3.19
CA ARG A 204 4.54 -23.85 -4.12
C ARG A 204 3.14 -24.36 -3.80
N ARG A 205 2.21 -23.42 -3.61
CA ARG A 205 0.78 -23.69 -3.65
C ARG A 205 0.29 -23.44 -5.07
N GLU A 206 -0.64 -24.24 -5.57
CA GLU A 206 -1.34 -23.88 -6.79
C GLU A 206 -2.22 -22.66 -6.52
N LEU A 207 -1.89 -21.55 -7.18
CA LEU A 207 -2.64 -20.31 -7.03
C LEU A 207 -3.93 -20.35 -7.86
N PRO A 208 -5.02 -19.78 -7.37
CA PRO A 208 -6.26 -19.74 -8.13
C PRO A 208 -6.10 -18.89 -9.39
N LYS A 209 -6.79 -19.32 -10.47
CA LYS A 209 -6.88 -18.54 -11.71
C LYS A 209 -8.13 -17.68 -11.66
N ALA A 210 -7.98 -16.39 -12.00
CA ALA A 210 -9.09 -15.45 -11.99
C ALA A 210 -9.27 -14.73 -13.34
N ASP A 211 -10.50 -14.28 -13.61
CA ASP A 211 -10.83 -13.49 -14.80
C ASP A 211 -10.16 -12.12 -14.74
N LEU A 212 -10.09 -11.52 -13.56
CA LEU A 212 -9.35 -10.30 -13.26
C LEU A 212 -8.38 -10.57 -12.11
N VAL A 213 -7.10 -10.31 -12.33
CA VAL A 213 -6.06 -10.36 -11.32
C VAL A 213 -5.58 -8.94 -11.06
N ALA A 214 -5.38 -8.56 -9.81
CA ALA A 214 -4.70 -7.33 -9.42
C ALA A 214 -3.41 -7.67 -8.67
N ALA A 215 -2.31 -7.01 -9.02
CA ALA A 215 -1.04 -7.07 -8.33
C ALA A 215 -0.54 -5.64 -8.11
N ASN A 216 -0.83 -5.08 -6.93
CA ASN A 216 -0.37 -3.76 -6.52
C ASN A 216 0.83 -3.92 -5.58
N ILE A 217 1.96 -4.30 -6.13
CA ILE A 217 3.22 -4.57 -5.44
C ILE A 217 4.38 -3.87 -6.13
N LEU A 218 5.55 -3.82 -5.49
CA LEU A 218 6.72 -3.10 -6.04
C LEU A 218 7.12 -3.61 -7.43
N GLY A 219 7.45 -2.69 -8.35
CA GLY A 219 7.81 -2.98 -9.74
C GLY A 219 8.89 -4.05 -9.91
N PRO A 220 10.01 -4.05 -9.15
CA PRO A 220 11.02 -5.12 -9.21
C PRO A 220 10.46 -6.50 -8.88
N LEU A 221 9.49 -6.60 -7.96
CA LEU A 221 8.84 -7.88 -7.64
C LEU A 221 7.91 -8.33 -8.77
N LEU A 222 7.21 -7.40 -9.42
CA LEU A 222 6.40 -7.69 -10.61
C LEU A 222 7.24 -8.30 -11.72
N ILE A 223 8.44 -7.76 -12.01
CA ILE A 223 9.37 -8.33 -13.00
C ILE A 223 9.80 -9.73 -12.56
N ARG A 224 10.26 -9.86 -11.32
CA ARG A 224 10.80 -11.11 -10.78
C ARG A 224 9.80 -12.26 -10.81
N PHE A 225 8.54 -11.97 -10.51
CA PHE A 225 7.49 -12.99 -10.34
C PHE A 225 6.49 -13.03 -11.50
N ALA A 226 6.76 -12.37 -12.62
CA ALA A 226 5.87 -12.38 -13.78
C ALA A 226 5.50 -13.80 -14.24
N ALA A 227 6.45 -14.74 -14.23
CA ALA A 227 6.24 -16.14 -14.60
C ALA A 227 5.33 -16.91 -13.61
N GLU A 228 5.13 -16.41 -12.38
CA GLU A 228 4.23 -16.98 -11.38
C GLU A 228 2.86 -16.30 -11.41
N ILE A 229 2.82 -15.01 -11.72
CA ILE A 229 1.61 -14.19 -11.81
C ILE A 229 0.79 -14.52 -13.08
N VAL A 230 1.44 -14.55 -14.22
CA VAL A 230 0.77 -14.71 -15.53
C VAL A 230 -0.08 -15.98 -15.64
N PRO A 231 0.33 -17.17 -15.13
CA PRO A 231 -0.52 -18.36 -15.14
C PRO A 231 -1.86 -18.23 -14.40
N CYS A 232 -1.96 -17.28 -13.46
CA CYS A 232 -3.18 -17.00 -12.70
C CYS A 232 -4.20 -16.15 -13.47
N VAL A 233 -3.78 -15.49 -14.55
CA VAL A 233 -4.61 -14.57 -15.33
C VAL A 233 -5.41 -15.34 -16.38
N ARG A 234 -6.73 -15.28 -16.31
CA ARG A 234 -7.61 -15.83 -17.37
C ARG A 234 -7.87 -14.82 -18.48
N LYS A 235 -8.19 -13.57 -18.11
CA LYS A 235 -8.56 -12.51 -19.08
C LYS A 235 -7.71 -11.27 -18.91
N ARG A 236 -7.68 -10.68 -17.70
CA ARG A 236 -7.08 -9.36 -17.44
C ARG A 236 -6.20 -9.35 -16.21
N LEU A 237 -5.21 -8.49 -16.24
CA LEU A 237 -4.28 -8.22 -15.15
C LEU A 237 -4.13 -6.72 -14.95
N ILE A 238 -4.30 -6.26 -13.72
CA ILE A 238 -3.90 -4.93 -13.27
C ILE A 238 -2.54 -5.07 -12.60
N ILE A 239 -1.53 -4.37 -13.12
CA ILE A 239 -0.20 -4.22 -12.50
C ILE A 239 -0.04 -2.81 -11.96
N SER A 240 0.35 -2.66 -10.71
CA SER A 240 0.46 -1.37 -10.02
C SER A 240 1.57 -1.40 -8.96
N GLY A 241 1.85 -0.23 -8.33
CA GLY A 241 3.00 -0.09 -7.42
C GLY A 241 4.30 0.14 -8.20
N ILE A 242 4.20 0.75 -9.37
CA ILE A 242 5.32 0.89 -10.32
C ILE A 242 5.63 2.36 -10.51
N LEU A 243 6.88 2.78 -10.24
CA LEU A 243 7.37 4.08 -10.64
C LEU A 243 7.31 4.22 -12.17
N THR A 244 6.87 5.38 -12.66
CA THR A 244 6.64 5.62 -14.09
C THR A 244 7.89 5.34 -14.95
N GLU A 245 9.08 5.65 -14.43
CA GLU A 245 10.35 5.37 -15.10
C GLU A 245 10.65 3.87 -15.23
N LEU A 246 10.20 3.04 -14.27
CA LEU A 246 10.38 1.58 -14.30
C LEU A 246 9.27 0.87 -15.10
N TYR A 247 8.16 1.54 -15.37
CA TYR A 247 6.99 0.95 -16.02
C TYR A 247 7.28 0.25 -17.36
N PRO A 248 8.10 0.80 -18.28
CA PRO A 248 8.41 0.14 -19.55
C PRO A 248 9.12 -1.22 -19.38
N GLU A 249 9.96 -1.36 -18.36
CA GLU A 249 10.67 -2.62 -18.08
C GLU A 249 9.70 -3.67 -17.52
N VAL A 250 8.83 -3.26 -16.59
CA VAL A 250 7.78 -4.13 -16.06
C VAL A 250 6.86 -4.58 -17.19
N LEU A 251 6.36 -3.68 -18.02
CA LEU A 251 5.46 -4.01 -19.13
C LEU A 251 6.09 -5.06 -20.08
N LYS A 252 7.34 -4.87 -20.45
CA LYS A 252 8.09 -5.78 -21.31
C LYS A 252 8.15 -7.21 -20.75
N ALA A 253 8.28 -7.37 -19.42
CA ALA A 253 8.30 -8.68 -18.78
C ALA A 253 6.97 -9.45 -18.92
N TYR A 254 5.86 -8.74 -18.94
CA TYR A 254 4.52 -9.32 -19.13
C TYR A 254 4.16 -9.54 -20.59
N GLU A 255 4.54 -8.63 -21.48
CA GLU A 255 4.37 -8.80 -22.92
C GLU A 255 5.14 -10.02 -23.46
N ALA A 256 6.33 -10.28 -22.93
CA ALA A 256 7.11 -11.47 -23.25
C ALA A 256 6.42 -12.78 -22.86
N GLN A 257 5.37 -12.73 -22.03
CA GLN A 257 4.59 -13.87 -21.58
C GLN A 257 3.15 -13.91 -22.16
N GLY A 258 2.88 -13.14 -23.22
CA GLY A 258 1.62 -13.19 -23.97
C GLY A 258 0.51 -12.35 -23.33
N LEU A 259 0.86 -11.31 -22.59
CA LEU A 259 -0.08 -10.27 -22.19
C LEU A 259 0.14 -9.02 -23.06
N LYS A 260 -0.90 -8.21 -23.24
CA LYS A 260 -0.86 -6.96 -24.00
C LYS A 260 -1.50 -5.85 -23.20
N GLU A 261 -0.84 -4.71 -23.11
CA GLU A 261 -1.42 -3.51 -22.52
C GLU A 261 -2.59 -3.00 -23.34
N VAL A 262 -3.69 -2.63 -22.66
CA VAL A 262 -4.87 -2.02 -23.28
C VAL A 262 -5.20 -0.66 -22.70
N ALA A 263 -4.76 -0.37 -21.48
CA ALA A 263 -4.92 0.93 -20.85
C ALA A 263 -3.86 1.15 -19.75
N ARG A 264 -3.60 2.41 -19.44
CA ARG A 264 -2.78 2.80 -18.28
C ARG A 264 -3.32 4.07 -17.63
N LYS A 265 -3.01 4.23 -16.35
CA LYS A 265 -3.27 5.44 -15.56
C LYS A 265 -1.98 5.86 -14.88
N THR A 266 -1.67 7.16 -14.94
CA THR A 266 -0.50 7.71 -14.27
C THR A 266 -0.96 8.82 -13.32
N PHE A 267 -0.58 8.70 -12.05
CA PHE A 267 -0.82 9.68 -11.01
C PHE A 267 0.50 9.99 -10.30
N GLY A 268 0.91 11.26 -10.33
CA GLY A 268 2.22 11.65 -9.83
C GLY A 268 3.34 10.87 -10.50
N GLU A 269 4.15 10.22 -9.71
CA GLU A 269 5.28 9.38 -10.16
C GLU A 269 4.92 7.89 -10.37
N TRP A 270 3.64 7.51 -10.22
CA TRP A 270 3.19 6.12 -10.27
C TRP A 270 2.38 5.82 -11.53
N THR A 271 2.65 4.69 -12.15
CA THR A 271 1.89 4.18 -13.30
C THR A 271 1.30 2.81 -12.99
N THR A 272 0.03 2.67 -13.33
CA THR A 272 -0.75 1.41 -13.23
C THR A 272 -1.20 1.01 -14.62
N GLY A 273 -0.99 -0.25 -15.01
CA GLY A 273 -1.37 -0.79 -16.31
C GLY A 273 -2.50 -1.81 -16.21
N LEU A 274 -3.36 -1.81 -17.23
CA LEU A 274 -4.34 -2.86 -17.50
C LEU A 274 -3.88 -3.68 -18.70
N LEU A 275 -3.66 -4.97 -18.50
CA LEU A 275 -3.21 -5.90 -19.52
C LEU A 275 -4.29 -6.95 -19.78
N VAL A 276 -4.33 -7.47 -21.01
CA VAL A 276 -5.21 -8.58 -21.41
C VAL A 276 -4.38 -9.75 -21.91
N ARG A 277 -4.89 -10.96 -21.71
CA ARG A 277 -4.30 -12.17 -22.29
C ARG A 277 -4.62 -12.19 -23.79
N VAL A 278 -3.59 -12.39 -24.61
CA VAL A 278 -3.70 -12.52 -26.07
C VAL A 278 -3.82 -13.98 -26.47
#